data_ddb6f8bbf6dd6ee78b79e3c491fca5f0
#
_entry.id   ddb6f8bbf6dd6ee78b79e3c491fca5f0
#
_cell.length_a   1.000
_cell.length_b   1.000
_cell.length_c   1.000
_cell.angle_alpha   90.00
_cell.angle_beta   90.00
_cell.angle_gamma   90.00
#
_symmetry.space_group_name_H-M   'P 1'
#
loop_
_entity.id
_entity.type
_entity.pdbx_description
1 polymer ?
#
loop_
_entity_poly.entity_id
_entity_poly.type
_entity_poly.pdbx_seq_one_letter_code
_entity_poly.pdbx_strand_id
1 'polypeptide(L)'
;MFCSFGLFLVSTQQQANAAAVDKQTQTQLHDYLKSHHINGVILVNGKGSQAVTIANNETTNKKKIVKANRLFPTASLQKIVTGTAIYQLTQKKQLEWDTSLNTYFPQIDGSEDITIRELMNHTSGLVNNDRPAVPLKGQKQQIAYMLEHMRNDHVHTWDYQDVDYELLAAIISKQSHSSYNAYIHRNFAKPLHLHQIKDFSEVAKKEVPQPMDPAVDWHQVTVTTSSDFGAGNLFISPNNYWKFIYNYVLKDPKMITEFYQESQKQEVAYFGGVYLMVTLSVLTVVFQVTMLALSLITRPRK
;
A
#
# COMPACT_ATOMS: atom_id res chain seq x y z
N MET A 1 -3.40 15.59 13.46
CA MET A 1 -3.52 14.13 13.29
C MET A 1 -4.92 13.86 12.72
N PHE A 2 -5.06 13.74 11.40
CA PHE A 2 -6.30 13.32 10.76
C PHE A 2 -5.98 12.09 9.92
N CYS A 3 -6.29 10.91 10.47
CA CYS A 3 -6.37 9.68 9.69
C CYS A 3 -7.71 9.71 8.96
N SER A 4 -7.70 9.87 7.66
CA SER A 4 -8.90 9.68 6.85
C SER A 4 -8.99 8.20 6.49
N PHE A 5 -10.00 7.52 6.98
CA PHE A 5 -10.31 6.13 6.63
C PHE A 5 -11.18 6.13 5.37
N GLY A 6 -10.69 5.50 4.32
CA GLY A 6 -11.54 5.17 3.17
C GLY A 6 -12.29 3.86 3.47
N LEU A 7 -13.58 3.93 3.68
CA LEU A 7 -14.44 2.76 3.90
C LEU A 7 -14.90 2.22 2.54
N PHE A 8 -14.46 1.02 2.18
CA PHE A 8 -15.02 0.29 1.04
C PHE A 8 -15.93 -0.83 1.57
N LEU A 9 -17.23 -0.65 1.45
CA LEU A 9 -18.20 -1.70 1.75
C LEU A 9 -18.26 -2.65 0.56
N VAL A 10 -17.82 -3.88 0.74
CA VAL A 10 -17.93 -4.94 -0.26
C VAL A 10 -18.84 -6.03 0.29
N SER A 11 -20.05 -6.10 -0.22
CA SER A 11 -20.92 -7.25 0.04
C SER A 11 -20.57 -8.40 -0.91
N THR A 12 -20.25 -9.56 -0.38
CA THR A 12 -19.84 -10.72 -1.16
C THR A 12 -20.93 -11.28 -2.08
N GLN A 13 -22.18 -10.87 -1.91
CA GLN A 13 -23.29 -11.33 -2.76
C GLN A 13 -23.78 -10.34 -3.81
N GLN A 14 -23.33 -9.07 -3.79
CA GLN A 14 -23.80 -8.04 -4.73
C GLN A 14 -22.76 -7.51 -5.72
N GLN A 15 -21.58 -8.11 -5.81
CA GLN A 15 -20.49 -7.58 -6.66
C GLN A 15 -20.78 -7.60 -8.16
N ALA A 16 -21.71 -8.40 -8.64
CA ALA A 16 -21.93 -8.55 -10.09
C ALA A 16 -22.66 -7.36 -10.74
N ASN A 17 -23.36 -6.51 -9.97
CA ASN A 17 -24.23 -5.45 -10.49
C ASN A 17 -24.24 -4.16 -9.65
N ALA A 18 -23.16 -3.79 -8.99
CA ALA A 18 -23.12 -2.49 -8.33
C ALA A 18 -23.31 -1.38 -9.36
N ALA A 19 -24.42 -0.64 -9.26
CA ALA A 19 -24.66 0.52 -10.10
C ALA A 19 -23.54 1.56 -9.88
N ALA A 20 -23.14 2.24 -10.96
CA ALA A 20 -22.24 3.37 -10.83
C ALA A 20 -22.84 4.40 -9.85
N VAL A 21 -21.96 5.03 -9.06
CA VAL A 21 -22.38 6.09 -8.11
C VAL A 21 -23.18 7.14 -8.87
N ASP A 22 -24.37 7.46 -8.34
CA ASP A 22 -25.28 8.42 -8.97
C ASP A 22 -24.72 9.85 -8.99
N LYS A 23 -25.33 10.72 -9.79
CA LYS A 23 -24.89 12.11 -9.94
C LYS A 23 -25.03 12.91 -8.64
N GLN A 24 -26.02 12.62 -7.81
CA GLN A 24 -26.23 13.32 -6.54
C GLN A 24 -25.06 13.04 -5.59
N THR A 25 -24.68 11.79 -5.42
CA THR A 25 -23.52 11.37 -4.62
C THR A 25 -22.23 11.97 -5.17
N GLN A 26 -22.04 11.99 -6.50
CA GLN A 26 -20.86 12.63 -7.11
C GLN A 26 -20.80 14.14 -6.78
N THR A 27 -21.92 14.83 -6.84
CA THR A 27 -22.02 16.25 -6.48
C THR A 27 -21.68 16.45 -5.01
N GLN A 28 -22.26 15.67 -4.11
CA GLN A 28 -22.01 15.74 -2.65
C GLN A 28 -20.51 15.55 -2.34
N LEU A 29 -19.86 14.58 -2.98
CA LEU A 29 -18.43 14.33 -2.80
C LEU A 29 -17.56 15.49 -3.33
N HIS A 30 -17.93 16.06 -4.47
CA HIS A 30 -17.26 17.24 -5.00
C HIS A 30 -17.41 18.45 -4.09
N ASP A 31 -18.64 18.72 -3.60
CA ASP A 31 -18.93 19.82 -2.71
C ASP A 31 -18.21 19.65 -1.35
N TYR A 32 -18.07 18.41 -0.88
CA TYR A 32 -17.29 18.09 0.29
C TYR A 32 -15.82 18.47 0.10
N LEU A 33 -15.20 18.06 -1.02
CA LEU A 33 -13.80 18.45 -1.32
C LEU A 33 -13.65 19.96 -1.37
N LYS A 34 -14.59 20.66 -2.02
CA LYS A 34 -14.56 22.11 -2.17
C LYS A 34 -14.75 22.85 -0.86
N SER A 35 -15.76 22.46 -0.05
CA SER A 35 -16.07 23.13 1.21
C SER A 35 -14.99 22.93 2.29
N HIS A 36 -14.20 21.86 2.18
CA HIS A 36 -13.09 21.59 3.08
C HIS A 36 -11.71 21.98 2.50
N HIS A 37 -11.69 22.71 1.39
CA HIS A 37 -10.47 23.18 0.72
C HIS A 37 -9.48 22.04 0.42
N ILE A 38 -9.99 20.85 0.04
CA ILE A 38 -9.17 19.70 -0.28
C ILE A 38 -8.83 19.69 -1.77
N ASN A 39 -7.55 19.90 -2.11
CA ASN A 39 -7.04 19.60 -3.44
C ASN A 39 -6.81 18.07 -3.53
N GLY A 40 -7.68 17.38 -4.23
CA GLY A 40 -7.67 15.93 -4.18
C GLY A 40 -8.41 15.29 -5.35
N VAL A 41 -8.22 13.97 -5.45
CA VAL A 41 -8.94 13.09 -6.36
C VAL A 41 -9.58 11.97 -5.56
N ILE A 42 -10.87 11.80 -5.72
CA ILE A 42 -11.63 10.66 -5.20
C ILE A 42 -11.96 9.75 -6.39
N LEU A 43 -11.71 8.47 -6.23
CA LEU A 43 -12.23 7.42 -7.11
C LEU A 43 -13.32 6.66 -6.37
N VAL A 44 -14.48 6.62 -6.97
CA VAL A 44 -15.62 5.87 -6.42
C VAL A 44 -16.04 4.79 -7.40
N ASN A 45 -16.75 3.78 -6.88
CA ASN A 45 -17.21 2.66 -7.68
C ASN A 45 -17.97 3.15 -8.93
N GLY A 46 -17.40 2.79 -10.07
CA GLY A 46 -18.00 3.04 -11.36
C GLY A 46 -18.55 1.75 -11.94
N LYS A 47 -18.37 1.57 -13.24
CA LYS A 47 -18.73 0.33 -13.95
C LYS A 47 -17.49 -0.55 -14.10
N GLY A 48 -17.40 -1.61 -13.31
CA GLY A 48 -16.28 -2.56 -13.37
C GLY A 48 -14.96 -1.92 -12.96
N SER A 49 -13.90 -2.10 -13.74
CA SER A 49 -12.58 -1.54 -13.49
C SER A 49 -12.46 -0.04 -13.77
N GLN A 50 -13.54 0.61 -14.21
CA GLN A 50 -13.58 2.06 -14.44
C GLN A 50 -14.25 2.74 -13.24
N ALA A 51 -13.48 3.50 -12.48
CA ALA A 51 -14.02 4.31 -11.41
C ALA A 51 -14.62 5.63 -11.95
N VAL A 52 -15.58 6.16 -11.22
CA VAL A 52 -15.99 7.56 -11.37
C VAL A 52 -14.95 8.42 -10.67
N THR A 53 -14.43 9.40 -11.38
CA THR A 53 -13.41 10.31 -10.86
C THR A 53 -14.02 11.63 -10.45
N ILE A 54 -13.81 12.03 -9.22
CA ILE A 54 -14.22 13.31 -8.65
C ILE A 54 -12.96 14.03 -8.21
N ALA A 55 -12.70 15.21 -8.73
CA ALA A 55 -11.50 15.99 -8.42
C ALA A 55 -11.85 17.43 -8.07
N ASN A 56 -11.18 17.97 -7.05
CA ASN A 56 -11.18 19.38 -6.74
C ASN A 56 -9.75 19.93 -6.83
N ASN A 57 -9.62 21.09 -7.48
CA ASN A 57 -8.34 21.78 -7.64
C ASN A 57 -8.56 23.28 -7.39
N GLU A 58 -8.16 23.75 -6.23
CA GLU A 58 -8.25 25.17 -5.84
C GLU A 58 -7.05 26.02 -6.34
N THR A 59 -6.36 25.53 -7.36
CA THR A 59 -5.17 26.18 -7.88
C THR A 59 -5.18 26.27 -9.40
N THR A 60 -4.72 27.38 -9.92
CA THR A 60 -4.45 27.57 -11.36
C THR A 60 -3.04 27.11 -11.75
N ASN A 61 -2.17 26.83 -10.77
CA ASN A 61 -0.82 26.36 -11.03
C ASN A 61 -0.85 24.92 -11.57
N LYS A 62 -0.59 24.77 -12.86
CA LYS A 62 -0.60 23.50 -13.58
C LYS A 62 0.28 22.41 -12.94
N LYS A 63 1.35 22.79 -12.21
CA LYS A 63 2.25 21.85 -11.53
C LYS A 63 1.63 21.24 -10.27
N LYS A 64 0.67 21.95 -9.65
CA LYS A 64 -0.04 21.53 -8.42
C LYS A 64 -1.37 20.83 -8.72
N ILE A 65 -1.84 20.81 -9.96
CA ILE A 65 -3.12 20.18 -10.33
C ILE A 65 -3.04 18.66 -10.10
N VAL A 66 -3.97 18.16 -9.32
CA VAL A 66 -4.17 16.71 -9.08
C VAL A 66 -5.10 16.13 -10.14
N LYS A 67 -4.75 14.96 -10.66
CA LYS A 67 -5.54 14.20 -11.65
C LYS A 67 -5.40 12.71 -11.39
N ALA A 68 -6.43 11.94 -11.71
CA ALA A 68 -6.44 10.49 -11.50
C ALA A 68 -5.40 9.71 -12.34
N ASN A 69 -4.79 10.34 -13.33
CA ASN A 69 -3.72 9.74 -14.15
C ASN A 69 -2.31 10.27 -13.82
N ARG A 70 -2.14 11.08 -12.78
CA ARG A 70 -0.80 11.48 -12.31
C ARG A 70 -0.31 10.51 -11.24
N LEU A 71 1.01 10.38 -11.13
CA LEU A 71 1.65 9.56 -10.11
C LEU A 71 1.53 10.22 -8.73
N PHE A 72 1.28 9.39 -7.72
CA PHE A 72 1.32 9.75 -6.31
C PHE A 72 2.11 8.68 -5.56
N PRO A 73 2.86 9.04 -4.51
CA PRO A 73 3.44 8.05 -3.62
C PRO A 73 2.32 7.22 -2.98
N THR A 74 2.47 5.92 -3.00
CA THR A 74 1.46 5.01 -2.42
C THR A 74 1.49 4.99 -0.92
N ALA A 75 2.66 5.27 -0.33
CA ALA A 75 2.86 4.99 1.09
C ALA A 75 2.31 3.60 1.45
N SER A 76 1.72 3.43 2.62
CA SER A 76 1.19 2.15 3.09
C SER A 76 0.10 1.51 2.22
N LEU A 77 -0.48 2.22 1.25
CA LEU A 77 -1.33 1.58 0.24
C LEU A 77 -0.58 0.53 -0.60
N GLN A 78 0.75 0.57 -0.63
CA GLN A 78 1.54 -0.47 -1.29
C GLN A 78 1.45 -1.82 -0.59
N LYS A 79 1.23 -1.85 0.71
CA LYS A 79 1.21 -3.10 1.48
C LYS A 79 0.23 -4.13 0.94
N ILE A 80 -0.95 -3.70 0.43
CA ILE A 80 -1.86 -4.63 -0.22
C ILE A 80 -1.30 -5.19 -1.55
N VAL A 81 -0.45 -4.43 -2.25
CA VAL A 81 0.22 -4.93 -3.46
C VAL A 81 1.22 -6.03 -3.10
N THR A 82 2.01 -5.81 -2.05
CA THR A 82 2.95 -6.78 -1.49
C THR A 82 2.22 -8.00 -0.92
N GLY A 83 1.16 -7.78 -0.13
CA GLY A 83 0.33 -8.86 0.43
C GLY A 83 -0.33 -9.72 -0.65
N THR A 84 -0.85 -9.10 -1.72
CA THR A 84 -1.40 -9.83 -2.88
C THR A 84 -0.33 -10.64 -3.60
N ALA A 85 0.92 -10.14 -3.67
CA ALA A 85 2.02 -10.88 -4.28
C ALA A 85 2.40 -12.11 -3.44
N ILE A 86 2.45 -11.99 -2.11
CA ILE A 86 2.64 -13.12 -1.19
C ILE A 86 1.51 -14.14 -1.37
N TYR A 87 0.24 -13.68 -1.37
CA TYR A 87 -0.91 -14.56 -1.62
C TYR A 87 -0.77 -15.32 -2.95
N GLN A 88 -0.34 -14.68 -4.04
CA GLN A 88 -0.09 -15.40 -5.29
C GLN A 88 0.97 -16.50 -5.16
N LEU A 89 2.00 -16.29 -4.34
CA LEU A 89 3.04 -17.29 -4.08
C LEU A 89 2.49 -18.44 -3.24
N THR A 90 1.61 -18.19 -2.27
CA THR A 90 0.96 -19.25 -1.49
C THR A 90 0.03 -20.10 -2.35
N GLN A 91 -0.79 -19.46 -3.20
CA GLN A 91 -1.68 -20.20 -4.13
C GLN A 91 -0.91 -21.07 -5.13
N LYS A 92 0.33 -20.70 -5.46
CA LYS A 92 1.23 -21.51 -6.30
C LYS A 92 2.01 -22.58 -5.51
N LYS A 93 1.77 -22.71 -4.19
CA LYS A 93 2.50 -23.60 -3.28
C LYS A 93 4.03 -23.35 -3.29
N GLN A 94 4.43 -22.12 -3.56
CA GLN A 94 5.82 -21.66 -3.54
C GLN A 94 6.19 -21.08 -2.17
N LEU A 95 5.19 -20.80 -1.34
CA LEU A 95 5.29 -20.25 0.00
C LEU A 95 4.10 -20.75 0.82
N GLU A 96 4.26 -20.86 2.13
CA GLU A 96 3.18 -21.14 3.06
C GLU A 96 3.12 -20.07 4.15
N TRP A 97 1.95 -19.87 4.77
CA TRP A 97 1.80 -18.88 5.84
C TRP A 97 2.72 -19.14 7.03
N ASP A 98 2.97 -20.42 7.32
CA ASP A 98 3.81 -20.87 8.43
C ASP A 98 5.28 -21.08 8.01
N THR A 99 5.67 -20.67 6.80
CA THR A 99 7.08 -20.68 6.40
C THR A 99 7.87 -19.73 7.29
N SER A 100 8.91 -20.26 7.95
CA SER A 100 9.79 -19.48 8.82
C SER A 100 10.62 -18.47 8.03
N LEU A 101 10.79 -17.27 8.60
CA LEU A 101 11.68 -16.22 8.08
C LEU A 101 13.12 -16.73 7.94
N ASN A 102 13.55 -17.65 8.80
CA ASN A 102 14.87 -18.28 8.76
C ASN A 102 15.19 -18.95 7.40
N THR A 103 14.18 -19.41 6.67
CA THR A 103 14.34 -19.94 5.30
C THR A 103 14.99 -18.92 4.36
N TYR A 104 14.74 -17.65 4.57
CA TYR A 104 15.19 -16.57 3.70
C TYR A 104 16.26 -15.69 4.33
N PHE A 105 16.21 -15.51 5.63
CA PHE A 105 17.06 -14.59 6.39
C PHE A 105 17.55 -15.22 7.71
N PRO A 106 18.35 -16.29 7.65
CA PRO A 106 18.85 -16.97 8.85
C PRO A 106 19.78 -16.11 9.71
N GLN A 107 20.24 -14.98 9.21
CA GLN A 107 21.07 -14.02 9.96
C GLN A 107 20.25 -13.08 10.86
N ILE A 108 18.92 -13.06 10.74
CA ILE A 108 18.06 -12.25 11.62
C ILE A 108 17.86 -13.03 12.92
N ASP A 109 18.12 -12.37 14.03
CA ASP A 109 17.94 -12.94 15.37
C ASP A 109 16.47 -13.35 15.59
N GLY A 110 16.25 -14.59 16.07
CA GLY A 110 14.92 -15.16 16.25
C GLY A 110 14.12 -15.42 14.96
N SER A 111 14.79 -15.43 13.80
CA SER A 111 14.11 -15.65 12.51
C SER A 111 13.42 -17.00 12.40
N GLU A 112 13.82 -18.01 13.18
CA GLU A 112 13.20 -19.33 13.27
C GLU A 112 11.79 -19.27 13.85
N ASP A 113 11.52 -18.34 14.75
CA ASP A 113 10.24 -18.16 15.43
C ASP A 113 9.28 -17.21 14.68
N ILE A 114 9.76 -16.52 13.65
CA ILE A 114 8.97 -15.58 12.86
C ILE A 114 8.48 -16.27 11.58
N THR A 115 7.20 -16.11 11.26
CA THR A 115 6.56 -16.69 10.08
C THR A 115 6.14 -15.62 9.06
N ILE A 116 5.87 -16.05 7.82
CA ILE A 116 5.25 -15.18 6.80
C ILE A 116 3.93 -14.59 7.30
N ARG A 117 3.14 -15.37 8.05
CA ARG A 117 1.89 -14.91 8.68
C ARG A 117 2.12 -13.73 9.59
N GLU A 118 3.13 -13.80 10.46
CA GLU A 118 3.44 -12.74 11.41
C GLU A 118 3.95 -11.47 10.74
N LEU A 119 4.68 -11.58 9.64
CA LEU A 119 5.02 -10.42 8.80
C LEU A 119 3.77 -9.82 8.12
N MET A 120 2.83 -10.64 7.65
CA MET A 120 1.61 -10.19 6.98
C MET A 120 0.64 -9.46 7.92
N ASN A 121 0.71 -9.73 9.20
CA ASN A 121 -0.21 -9.21 10.21
C ASN A 121 0.43 -8.30 11.27
N HIS A 122 1.71 -7.96 11.11
CA HIS A 122 2.45 -7.09 12.03
C HIS A 122 2.58 -7.63 13.48
N THR A 123 2.86 -8.93 13.61
CA THR A 123 3.14 -9.56 14.92
C THR A 123 4.52 -10.22 14.99
N SER A 124 5.42 -9.83 14.12
CA SER A 124 6.76 -10.42 14.01
C SER A 124 7.69 -10.09 15.18
N GLY A 125 7.43 -9.00 15.91
CA GLY A 125 8.36 -8.45 16.91
C GLY A 125 9.53 -7.68 16.31
N LEU A 126 9.58 -7.53 14.97
CA LEU A 126 10.64 -6.79 14.29
C LEU A 126 10.34 -5.29 14.27
N VAL A 127 11.34 -4.48 14.55
CA VAL A 127 11.21 -3.01 14.64
C VAL A 127 12.31 -2.33 13.84
N ASN A 128 11.94 -1.34 13.05
CA ASN A 128 12.87 -0.42 12.42
C ASN A 128 12.28 0.99 12.37
N ASN A 129 12.83 1.90 13.16
CA ASN A 129 12.40 3.30 13.23
C ASN A 129 13.41 4.26 12.58
N ASP A 130 14.49 3.73 12.03
CA ASP A 130 15.54 4.53 11.42
C ASP A 130 15.15 5.00 10.00
N ARG A 131 15.72 6.14 9.63
CA ARG A 131 15.56 6.70 8.28
C ARG A 131 16.93 7.08 7.73
N PRO A 132 17.21 6.80 6.45
CA PRO A 132 18.49 7.15 5.84
C PRO A 132 18.65 8.67 5.75
N ALA A 133 19.88 9.14 5.80
CA ALA A 133 20.18 10.57 5.60
C ALA A 133 20.07 11.01 4.13
N VAL A 134 20.22 10.07 3.20
CA VAL A 134 20.16 10.27 1.75
C VAL A 134 19.34 9.16 1.10
N PRO A 135 18.74 9.39 -0.10
CA PRO A 135 17.96 8.34 -0.75
C PRO A 135 18.78 7.08 -1.05
N LEU A 136 18.26 5.93 -0.68
CA LEU A 136 18.83 4.63 -0.99
C LEU A 136 18.69 4.33 -2.50
N LYS A 137 19.71 3.69 -3.08
CA LYS A 137 19.73 3.41 -4.52
C LYS A 137 19.45 1.93 -4.82
N GLY A 138 18.19 1.66 -5.19
CA GLY A 138 17.77 0.34 -5.63
C GLY A 138 17.67 -0.70 -4.52
N GLN A 139 17.04 -1.81 -4.86
CA GLN A 139 16.64 -2.88 -3.94
C GLN A 139 17.77 -3.42 -3.05
N LYS A 140 18.98 -3.59 -3.62
CA LYS A 140 20.11 -4.12 -2.84
C LYS A 140 20.48 -3.24 -1.67
N GLN A 141 20.52 -1.92 -1.89
CA GLN A 141 20.86 -0.97 -0.84
C GLN A 141 19.71 -0.82 0.17
N GLN A 142 18.47 -0.87 -0.30
CA GLN A 142 17.28 -0.85 0.56
C GLN A 142 17.25 -2.04 1.53
N ILE A 143 17.47 -3.26 1.00
CA ILE A 143 17.53 -4.47 1.83
C ILE A 143 18.71 -4.43 2.80
N ALA A 144 19.88 -3.97 2.35
CA ALA A 144 21.04 -3.86 3.24
C ALA A 144 20.79 -2.88 4.39
N TYR A 145 20.23 -1.70 4.09
CA TYR A 145 19.88 -0.70 5.09
C TYR A 145 18.85 -1.25 6.10
N MET A 146 17.79 -1.89 5.61
CA MET A 146 16.78 -2.53 6.46
C MET A 146 17.43 -3.53 7.43
N LEU A 147 18.25 -4.46 6.93
CA LEU A 147 18.90 -5.49 7.75
C LEU A 147 19.90 -4.92 8.76
N GLU A 148 20.53 -3.78 8.47
CA GLU A 148 21.50 -3.12 9.35
C GLU A 148 20.81 -2.37 10.51
N HIS A 149 19.59 -1.86 10.29
CA HIS A 149 18.93 -0.94 11.23
C HIS A 149 17.72 -1.56 11.95
N MET A 150 17.30 -2.75 11.52
CA MET A 150 16.23 -3.47 12.21
C MET A 150 16.75 -4.21 13.44
N ARG A 151 15.88 -4.45 14.40
CA ARG A 151 16.11 -5.33 15.54
C ARG A 151 14.88 -6.19 15.81
N ASN A 152 15.05 -7.28 16.52
CA ASN A 152 13.97 -8.09 17.04
C ASN A 152 13.76 -7.79 18.53
N ASP A 153 12.59 -7.31 18.90
CA ASP A 153 12.21 -7.09 20.29
C ASP A 153 11.61 -8.36 20.93
N HIS A 154 11.45 -9.46 20.16
CA HIS A 154 10.90 -10.76 20.58
C HIS A 154 9.50 -10.66 21.19
N VAL A 155 8.72 -9.67 20.77
CA VAL A 155 7.36 -9.44 21.27
C VAL A 155 6.38 -9.68 20.13
N HIS A 156 5.81 -10.88 20.07
CA HIS A 156 4.89 -11.33 19.02
C HIS A 156 3.45 -10.81 19.24
N THR A 157 3.33 -9.50 19.48
CA THR A 157 2.05 -8.79 19.57
C THR A 157 1.94 -7.78 18.43
N TRP A 158 0.74 -7.35 18.14
CA TRP A 158 0.50 -6.43 17.04
C TRP A 158 1.25 -5.09 17.25
N ASP A 159 2.18 -4.80 16.35
CA ASP A 159 2.89 -3.53 16.25
C ASP A 159 3.12 -3.20 14.77
N TYR A 160 2.49 -2.13 14.28
CA TYR A 160 2.54 -1.76 12.88
C TYR A 160 3.93 -1.27 12.47
N GLN A 161 4.69 -2.12 11.77
CA GLN A 161 6.07 -1.87 11.36
C GLN A 161 6.23 -2.01 9.83
N ASP A 162 6.90 -1.04 9.19
CA ASP A 162 7.18 -1.09 7.76
C ASP A 162 8.14 -2.24 7.42
N VAL A 163 9.07 -2.58 8.31
CA VAL A 163 10.07 -3.64 8.14
C VAL A 163 9.46 -5.00 7.81
N ASP A 164 8.26 -5.31 8.30
CA ASP A 164 7.56 -6.55 7.97
C ASP A 164 7.31 -6.66 6.46
N TYR A 165 6.81 -5.59 5.86
CA TYR A 165 6.52 -5.56 4.43
C TYR A 165 7.76 -5.36 3.57
N GLU A 166 8.80 -4.75 4.10
CA GLU A 166 10.12 -4.70 3.47
C GLU A 166 10.71 -6.10 3.36
N LEU A 167 10.61 -6.92 4.41
CA LEU A 167 11.00 -8.33 4.39
C LEU A 167 10.14 -9.15 3.43
N LEU A 168 8.81 -8.97 3.43
CA LEU A 168 7.94 -9.65 2.47
C LEU A 168 8.32 -9.33 1.02
N ALA A 169 8.65 -8.08 0.71
CA ALA A 169 9.13 -7.69 -0.62
C ALA A 169 10.48 -8.34 -0.96
N ALA A 170 11.38 -8.44 0.00
CA ALA A 170 12.65 -9.15 -0.17
C ALA A 170 12.46 -10.66 -0.36
N ILE A 171 11.50 -11.27 0.36
CA ILE A 171 11.12 -12.69 0.19
C ILE A 171 10.53 -12.93 -1.21
N ILE A 172 9.64 -12.05 -1.70
CA ILE A 172 9.13 -12.11 -3.07
C ILE A 172 10.28 -12.13 -4.08
N SER A 173 11.28 -11.28 -3.85
CA SER A 173 12.44 -11.22 -4.73
C SER A 173 13.27 -12.49 -4.72
N LYS A 174 13.55 -13.04 -3.53
CA LYS A 174 14.29 -14.30 -3.39
C LYS A 174 13.53 -15.47 -4.00
N GLN A 175 12.24 -15.61 -3.66
CA GLN A 175 11.41 -16.72 -4.10
C GLN A 175 11.16 -16.69 -5.61
N SER A 176 11.01 -15.52 -6.20
CA SER A 176 10.74 -15.37 -7.65
C SER A 176 12.01 -15.29 -8.51
N HIS A 177 13.20 -15.29 -7.90
CA HIS A 177 14.50 -15.09 -8.58
C HIS A 177 14.52 -13.83 -9.47
N SER A 178 13.81 -12.78 -9.05
CA SER A 178 13.74 -11.49 -9.76
C SER A 178 13.62 -10.35 -8.78
N SER A 179 13.90 -9.11 -9.21
CA SER A 179 13.64 -7.98 -8.31
C SER A 179 12.13 -7.87 -7.98
N TYR A 180 11.82 -7.30 -6.81
CA TYR A 180 10.44 -7.03 -6.40
C TYR A 180 9.69 -6.22 -7.49
N ASN A 181 10.29 -5.15 -7.99
CA ASN A 181 9.69 -4.33 -9.04
C ASN A 181 9.43 -5.13 -10.33
N ALA A 182 10.36 -6.00 -10.72
CA ALA A 182 10.16 -6.88 -11.87
C ALA A 182 9.02 -7.88 -11.65
N TYR A 183 8.86 -8.40 -10.43
CA TYR A 183 7.74 -9.24 -10.06
C TYR A 183 6.41 -8.49 -10.17
N ILE A 184 6.32 -7.31 -9.55
CA ILE A 184 5.10 -6.46 -9.59
C ILE A 184 4.76 -6.09 -11.03
N HIS A 185 5.75 -5.68 -11.81
CA HIS A 185 5.52 -5.35 -13.21
C HIS A 185 5.00 -6.55 -14.02
N ARG A 186 5.65 -7.70 -13.90
CA ARG A 186 5.29 -8.92 -14.67
C ARG A 186 3.91 -9.47 -14.28
N ASN A 187 3.60 -9.50 -12.99
CA ASN A 187 2.41 -10.19 -12.50
C ASN A 187 1.17 -9.26 -12.36
N PHE A 188 1.37 -7.95 -12.24
CA PHE A 188 0.27 -7.00 -12.02
C PHE A 188 0.20 -5.91 -13.09
N ALA A 189 1.30 -5.22 -13.34
CA ALA A 189 1.28 -4.07 -14.24
C ALA A 189 1.05 -4.45 -15.70
N LYS A 190 1.81 -5.41 -16.19
CA LYS A 190 1.74 -5.85 -17.60
C LYS A 190 0.38 -6.44 -17.97
N PRO A 191 -0.22 -7.38 -17.19
CA PRO A 191 -1.53 -7.96 -17.52
C PRO A 191 -2.67 -6.95 -17.56
N LEU A 192 -2.61 -5.89 -16.76
CA LEU A 192 -3.63 -4.84 -16.68
C LEU A 192 -3.29 -3.58 -17.48
N HIS A 193 -2.16 -3.58 -18.20
CA HIS A 193 -1.66 -2.39 -18.91
C HIS A 193 -1.56 -1.16 -18.00
N LEU A 194 -0.95 -1.33 -16.81
CA LEU A 194 -0.75 -0.25 -15.85
C LEU A 194 0.54 0.52 -16.22
N HIS A 195 0.40 1.61 -16.93
CA HIS A 195 1.54 2.41 -17.40
C HIS A 195 2.01 3.45 -16.35
N GLN A 196 1.18 3.74 -15.35
CA GLN A 196 1.45 4.72 -14.30
C GLN A 196 1.67 3.99 -12.95
N ILE A 197 2.66 3.11 -12.92
CA ILE A 197 3.20 2.43 -11.74
C ILE A 197 4.72 2.41 -11.88
N LYS A 198 5.42 2.99 -10.92
CA LYS A 198 6.89 3.18 -10.97
C LYS A 198 7.49 3.01 -9.58
N ASP A 199 8.71 2.52 -9.54
CA ASP A 199 9.56 2.67 -8.36
C ASP A 199 9.91 4.15 -8.13
N PHE A 200 10.12 4.57 -6.89
CA PHE A 200 10.46 5.96 -6.55
C PHE A 200 11.68 6.48 -7.33
N SER A 201 12.65 5.63 -7.61
CA SER A 201 13.89 5.98 -8.33
C SER A 201 13.66 6.27 -9.83
N GLU A 202 12.54 5.83 -10.38
CA GLU A 202 12.15 6.03 -11.79
C GLU A 202 11.24 7.26 -11.97
N VAL A 203 10.85 7.91 -10.86
CA VAL A 203 9.88 9.00 -10.88
C VAL A 203 10.57 10.35 -11.04
N ALA A 204 10.28 11.05 -12.12
CA ALA A 204 10.70 12.43 -12.24
C ALA A 204 9.75 13.36 -11.48
N LYS A 205 10.29 14.39 -10.80
CA LYS A 205 9.51 15.40 -10.04
C LYS A 205 8.33 15.98 -10.82
N LYS A 206 8.44 16.13 -12.14
CA LYS A 206 7.38 16.67 -13.01
C LYS A 206 6.18 15.73 -13.18
N GLU A 207 6.33 14.44 -12.88
CA GLU A 207 5.28 13.42 -13.03
C GLU A 207 4.32 13.39 -11.84
N VAL A 208 4.74 13.95 -10.71
CA VAL A 208 3.98 14.04 -9.47
C VAL A 208 3.41 15.45 -9.32
N PRO A 209 2.18 15.64 -8.83
CA PRO A 209 1.70 16.96 -8.45
C PRO A 209 2.61 17.56 -7.40
N GLN A 210 2.96 18.84 -7.56
CA GLN A 210 3.70 19.54 -6.52
C GLN A 210 2.82 19.71 -5.28
N PRO A 211 3.37 19.57 -4.07
CA PRO A 211 2.62 19.79 -2.84
C PRO A 211 2.07 21.21 -2.77
N MET A 212 0.94 21.36 -2.08
CA MET A 212 0.39 22.68 -1.77
C MET A 212 1.23 23.39 -0.71
N ASP A 213 1.74 22.62 0.25
CA ASP A 213 2.68 23.12 1.26
C ASP A 213 4.07 23.34 0.64
N PRO A 214 4.58 24.58 0.63
CA PRO A 214 5.89 24.88 0.09
C PRO A 214 7.05 24.33 0.95
N ALA A 215 6.79 23.95 2.19
CA ALA A 215 7.80 23.36 3.08
C ALA A 215 8.14 21.91 2.69
N VAL A 216 7.30 21.27 1.88
CA VAL A 216 7.58 19.90 1.42
C VAL A 216 8.60 19.91 0.30
N ASP A 217 9.76 19.33 0.58
CA ASP A 217 10.84 19.19 -0.38
C ASP A 217 10.82 17.82 -1.08
N TRP A 218 11.09 17.81 -2.39
CA TRP A 218 11.19 16.59 -3.18
C TRP A 218 12.32 15.67 -2.69
N HIS A 219 13.41 16.24 -2.19
CA HIS A 219 14.49 15.45 -1.61
C HIS A 219 14.00 14.65 -0.40
N GLN A 220 13.25 15.28 0.50
CA GLN A 220 12.66 14.59 1.66
C GLN A 220 11.68 13.49 1.23
N VAL A 221 10.86 13.74 0.19
CA VAL A 221 9.97 12.71 -0.37
C VAL A 221 10.78 11.50 -0.84
N THR A 222 11.87 11.73 -1.59
CA THR A 222 12.70 10.64 -2.10
C THR A 222 13.49 9.92 -1.00
N VAL A 223 13.94 10.60 0.03
CA VAL A 223 14.59 9.99 1.21
C VAL A 223 13.62 9.05 1.91
N THR A 224 12.42 9.54 2.26
CA THR A 224 11.42 8.74 2.97
C THR A 224 10.98 7.54 2.14
N THR A 225 10.58 7.76 0.88
CA THR A 225 10.12 6.66 0.03
C THR A 225 11.21 5.65 -0.29
N SER A 226 12.48 6.06 -0.29
CA SER A 226 13.59 5.15 -0.56
C SER A 226 13.81 4.09 0.50
N SER A 227 13.40 4.32 1.75
CA SER A 227 13.50 3.34 2.84
C SER A 227 12.31 2.40 2.93
N ASP A 228 11.16 2.75 2.35
CA ASP A 228 9.90 2.01 2.50
C ASP A 228 9.76 0.90 1.44
N PHE A 229 10.82 0.11 1.22
CA PHE A 229 10.88 -0.95 0.21
C PHE A 229 9.73 -1.96 0.36
N GLY A 230 8.85 -2.04 -0.64
CA GLY A 230 7.67 -2.92 -0.59
C GLY A 230 6.55 -2.48 0.35
N ALA A 231 6.81 -1.49 1.22
CA ALA A 231 5.89 -0.94 2.19
C ALA A 231 5.27 0.40 1.76
N GLY A 232 5.98 1.17 0.91
CA GLY A 232 5.55 2.52 0.53
C GLY A 232 6.34 3.20 -0.59
N ASN A 233 7.26 2.51 -1.26
CA ASN A 233 8.19 3.09 -2.22
C ASN A 233 7.68 3.15 -3.68
N LEU A 234 6.50 2.63 -3.97
CA LEU A 234 5.88 2.75 -5.29
C LEU A 234 5.15 4.08 -5.46
N PHE A 235 5.13 4.54 -6.70
CA PHE A 235 4.28 5.64 -7.16
C PHE A 235 3.29 5.09 -8.17
N ILE A 236 2.01 5.27 -7.90
CA ILE A 236 0.93 4.75 -8.75
C ILE A 236 -0.08 5.87 -9.00
N SER A 237 -0.63 5.95 -10.21
CA SER A 237 -1.77 6.83 -10.43
C SER A 237 -3.05 6.24 -9.80
N PRO A 238 -3.95 7.08 -9.26
CA PRO A 238 -5.23 6.61 -8.71
C PRO A 238 -5.97 5.66 -9.65
N ASN A 239 -6.03 5.97 -10.96
CA ASN A 239 -6.67 5.08 -11.94
C ASN A 239 -6.02 3.70 -12.03
N ASN A 240 -4.69 3.63 -11.98
CA ASN A 240 -3.99 2.34 -12.05
C ASN A 240 -4.10 1.58 -10.73
N TYR A 241 -4.09 2.29 -9.60
CA TYR A 241 -4.33 1.68 -8.30
C TYR A 241 -5.76 1.11 -8.21
N TRP A 242 -6.78 1.84 -8.69
CA TRP A 242 -8.14 1.31 -8.77
C TRP A 242 -8.23 0.05 -9.63
N LYS A 243 -7.60 0.05 -10.82
CA LYS A 243 -7.57 -1.15 -11.67
C LYS A 243 -6.92 -2.34 -10.97
N PHE A 244 -5.84 -2.11 -10.22
CA PHE A 244 -5.19 -3.15 -9.42
C PHE A 244 -6.17 -3.68 -8.36
N ILE A 245 -6.71 -2.81 -7.50
CA ILE A 245 -7.64 -3.19 -6.43
C ILE A 245 -8.85 -3.93 -6.99
N TYR A 246 -9.46 -3.43 -8.06
CA TYR A 246 -10.62 -4.06 -8.66
C TYR A 246 -10.32 -5.48 -9.18
N ASN A 247 -9.22 -5.67 -9.88
CA ASN A 247 -8.95 -6.93 -10.57
C ASN A 247 -8.25 -7.98 -9.69
N TYR A 248 -7.45 -7.58 -8.72
CA TYR A 248 -6.67 -8.51 -7.89
C TYR A 248 -7.15 -8.62 -6.45
N VAL A 249 -7.97 -7.68 -5.99
CA VAL A 249 -8.52 -7.72 -4.64
C VAL A 249 -10.02 -7.96 -4.69
N LEU A 250 -10.81 -7.03 -5.25
CA LEU A 250 -12.27 -7.10 -5.20
C LEU A 250 -12.86 -8.27 -6.02
N LYS A 251 -12.19 -8.70 -7.08
CA LYS A 251 -12.59 -9.86 -7.90
C LYS A 251 -12.10 -11.21 -7.37
N ASP A 252 -11.33 -11.22 -6.30
CA ASP A 252 -10.88 -12.47 -5.68
C ASP A 252 -11.51 -12.66 -4.29
N PRO A 253 -12.74 -13.15 -4.21
CA PRO A 253 -13.41 -13.40 -2.94
C PRO A 253 -12.69 -14.46 -2.10
N LYS A 254 -11.92 -15.36 -2.70
CA LYS A 254 -11.12 -16.36 -1.97
C LYS A 254 -10.01 -15.69 -1.19
N MET A 255 -9.28 -14.76 -1.83
CA MET A 255 -8.24 -14.00 -1.16
C MET A 255 -8.80 -13.20 0.02
N ILE A 256 -9.92 -12.50 -0.18
CA ILE A 256 -10.56 -11.71 0.88
C ILE A 256 -11.01 -12.60 2.03
N THR A 257 -11.59 -13.77 1.73
CA THR A 257 -12.02 -14.74 2.76
C THR A 257 -10.81 -15.28 3.53
N GLU A 258 -9.75 -15.66 2.84
CA GLU A 258 -8.52 -16.17 3.45
C GLU A 258 -7.83 -15.09 4.31
N PHE A 259 -7.71 -13.86 3.81
CA PHE A 259 -7.17 -12.74 4.58
C PHE A 259 -8.02 -12.45 5.83
N TYR A 260 -9.35 -12.53 5.71
CA TYR A 260 -10.22 -12.39 6.86
C TYR A 260 -9.99 -13.50 7.90
N GLN A 261 -9.95 -14.77 7.48
CA GLN A 261 -9.68 -15.89 8.38
C GLN A 261 -8.33 -15.75 9.09
N GLU A 262 -7.29 -15.35 8.36
CA GLU A 262 -5.97 -15.13 8.93
C GLU A 262 -5.96 -13.95 9.91
N SER A 263 -6.67 -12.86 9.60
CA SER A 263 -6.76 -11.69 10.48
C SER A 263 -7.47 -11.96 11.80
N GLN A 264 -8.32 -13.00 11.88
CA GLN A 264 -9.02 -13.37 13.11
C GLN A 264 -8.16 -14.17 14.09
N LYS A 265 -6.95 -14.54 13.70
CA LYS A 265 -6.03 -15.31 14.56
C LYS A 265 -5.26 -14.43 15.55
N GLN A 266 -5.53 -13.14 15.57
CA GLN A 266 -4.85 -12.14 16.40
C GLN A 266 -5.80 -11.05 16.88
N GLU A 267 -5.29 -10.16 17.75
CA GLU A 267 -6.08 -9.12 18.40
C GLU A 267 -6.61 -8.05 17.42
N VAL A 268 -5.79 -7.65 16.44
CA VAL A 268 -6.16 -6.63 15.45
C VAL A 268 -6.49 -7.29 14.12
N ALA A 269 -7.69 -7.06 13.63
CA ALA A 269 -8.17 -7.66 12.38
C ALA A 269 -7.49 -7.04 11.14
N TYR A 270 -6.17 -7.23 11.05
CA TYR A 270 -5.30 -6.78 9.96
C TYR A 270 -4.57 -7.96 9.33
N PHE A 271 -4.55 -8.02 7.99
CA PHE A 271 -3.76 -9.00 7.24
C PHE A 271 -3.54 -8.53 5.81
N GLY A 272 -2.33 -8.72 5.28
CA GLY A 272 -2.04 -8.48 3.87
C GLY A 272 -2.16 -7.04 3.39
N GLY A 273 -2.02 -6.06 4.28
CA GLY A 273 -2.09 -4.63 3.92
C GLY A 273 -3.47 -4.00 4.09
N VAL A 274 -4.43 -4.71 4.72
CA VAL A 274 -5.79 -4.22 4.91
C VAL A 274 -6.34 -4.58 6.29
N TYR A 275 -7.24 -3.74 6.81
CA TYR A 275 -8.09 -4.10 7.94
C TYR A 275 -9.34 -4.80 7.44
N LEU A 276 -9.73 -5.85 8.13
CA LEU A 276 -10.81 -6.75 7.73
C LEU A 276 -11.85 -6.86 8.85
N MET A 277 -13.01 -6.30 8.64
CA MET A 277 -14.07 -6.27 9.64
C MET A 277 -15.38 -6.81 9.07
N VAL A 278 -16.18 -7.46 9.91
CA VAL A 278 -17.57 -7.81 9.57
C VAL A 278 -18.47 -6.78 10.23
N THR A 279 -19.26 -6.08 9.43
CA THR A 279 -20.24 -5.11 9.88
C THR A 279 -21.62 -5.52 9.37
N LEU A 280 -22.56 -5.78 10.28
CA LEU A 280 -23.94 -6.16 9.94
C LEU A 280 -24.03 -7.31 8.92
N SER A 281 -23.25 -8.38 9.15
CA SER A 281 -23.15 -9.54 8.24
C SER A 281 -22.48 -9.26 6.88
N VAL A 282 -21.82 -8.12 6.72
CA VAL A 282 -21.06 -7.76 5.54
C VAL A 282 -19.58 -7.71 5.88
N LEU A 283 -18.76 -8.43 5.13
CA LEU A 283 -17.30 -8.31 5.23
C LEU A 283 -16.87 -6.98 4.64
N THR A 284 -16.29 -6.13 5.49
CA THR A 284 -15.78 -4.81 5.12
C THR A 284 -14.26 -4.85 5.06
N VAL A 285 -13.71 -4.50 3.91
CA VAL A 285 -12.27 -4.32 3.73
C VAL A 285 -11.95 -2.84 3.87
N VAL A 286 -11.17 -2.50 4.88
CA VAL A 286 -10.71 -1.13 5.12
C VAL A 286 -9.25 -1.04 4.74
N PHE A 287 -8.96 -0.22 3.74
CA PHE A 287 -7.60 0.16 3.41
C PHE A 287 -7.18 1.29 4.36
N GLN A 288 -6.04 1.14 5.01
CA GLN A 288 -5.44 2.27 5.71
C GLN A 288 -4.98 3.29 4.67
N VAL A 289 -5.85 4.20 4.35
CA VAL A 289 -5.48 5.38 3.57
C VAL A 289 -4.82 6.36 4.52
N THR A 290 -3.52 6.21 4.73
CA THR A 290 -2.75 7.37 5.13
C THR A 290 -2.76 8.28 3.91
N MET A 291 -3.67 9.26 3.89
CA MET A 291 -3.51 10.37 2.95
C MET A 291 -2.19 11.04 3.31
N LEU A 292 -1.13 10.61 2.65
CA LEU A 292 0.00 11.45 2.38
C LEU A 292 -0.44 12.47 1.31
N ALA A 293 -1.42 13.30 1.68
CA ALA A 293 -1.22 14.68 1.30
C ALA A 293 0.19 14.98 1.81
N LEU A 294 1.06 15.42 0.97
CA LEU A 294 2.46 15.78 1.21
C LEU A 294 2.73 16.65 2.47
N SER A 295 1.82 16.73 3.42
CA SER A 295 1.90 17.39 4.72
C SER A 295 2.46 16.50 5.84
N LEU A 296 2.69 15.21 5.63
CA LEU A 296 3.15 14.29 6.69
C LEU A 296 4.67 14.27 6.91
N ILE A 297 5.41 15.07 6.16
CA ILE A 297 6.87 15.15 6.34
C ILE A 297 7.27 16.10 7.46
N THR A 298 6.33 16.76 8.11
CA THR A 298 6.61 17.66 9.23
C THR A 298 6.15 17.09 10.58
N ARG A 299 6.65 15.94 11.02
CA ARG A 299 6.66 15.66 12.45
C ARG A 299 7.96 16.25 13.04
N PRO A 300 7.89 17.26 13.91
CA PRO A 300 9.04 17.61 14.71
C PRO A 300 9.38 16.41 15.59
N ARG A 301 10.65 16.02 15.59
CA ARG A 301 11.21 15.09 16.58
C ARG A 301 10.91 15.66 17.98
N LYS A 302 10.24 14.90 18.82
CA LYS A 302 10.35 15.04 20.28
C LYS A 302 11.38 14.06 20.75
#